data_d7a7249438033e2a64391007eae45025
#
_entry.id   d7a7249438033e2a64391007eae45025
#
_cell.length_a   1.000
_cell.length_b   1.000
_cell.length_c   1.000
_cell.angle_alpha   90.00
_cell.angle_beta   90.00
_cell.angle_gamma   90.00
#
_symmetry.space_group_name_H-M   'P 1'
#
loop_
_entity.id
_entity.type
_entity.pdbx_description
1 polymer ?
#
loop_
_entity_poly.entity_id
_entity_poly.type
_entity_poly.pdbx_seq_one_letter_code
_entity_poly.pdbx_strand_id
1 'polypeptide(L)'
;MLLVALAVAAPAFAVGRFSTFGAEGAAAPTSDSPEAGFARDMQVHHGQAVEMAMDIYRTTQNDDVRVLAYDIATTQSAQRGEFYDWLVKWGLPQSGGPLMAWMDAAGTSHAHRGGAARPTDAELMTQMGMASADEIAAMRAQSGTTADCTFLGLMIRHHEGALPMAQALRQLGHEPRALAVAQGVIATQSAEIDLMKSLRAGLGCAI
;
A
#
# COMPACT_ATOMS: atom_id res chain seq x y z
N MET A 1 26.50 -51.69 1.89
CA MET A 1 26.44 -50.23 2.19
C MET A 1 25.15 -49.58 1.69
N LEU A 2 24.51 -50.00 0.60
CA LEU A 2 23.27 -49.40 0.06
C LEU A 2 22.05 -49.53 0.99
N LEU A 3 21.89 -50.69 1.68
CA LEU A 3 20.74 -50.93 2.57
C LEU A 3 20.76 -50.10 3.87
N VAL A 4 21.94 -49.74 4.38
CA VAL A 4 22.09 -48.90 5.58
C VAL A 4 21.76 -47.42 5.24
N ALA A 5 22.12 -46.97 4.05
CA ALA A 5 21.80 -45.61 3.61
C ALA A 5 20.29 -45.38 3.42
N LEU A 6 19.57 -46.41 2.92
CA LEU A 6 18.10 -46.39 2.79
C LEU A 6 17.38 -46.41 4.16
N ALA A 7 17.91 -47.11 5.13
CA ALA A 7 17.33 -47.22 6.48
C ALA A 7 17.47 -45.91 7.30
N VAL A 8 18.46 -45.05 6.98
CA VAL A 8 18.65 -43.75 7.64
C VAL A 8 17.90 -42.64 6.92
N ALA A 9 17.78 -42.71 5.57
CA ALA A 9 17.10 -41.72 4.79
C ALA A 9 15.57 -41.73 4.99
N ALA A 10 14.97 -42.90 5.17
CA ALA A 10 13.52 -43.05 5.37
C ALA A 10 13.02 -42.41 6.69
N PRO A 11 13.63 -42.65 7.88
CA PRO A 11 13.20 -41.95 9.09
C PRO A 11 13.52 -40.44 9.07
N ALA A 12 14.63 -40.01 8.45
CA ALA A 12 14.94 -38.58 8.31
C ALA A 12 13.94 -37.87 7.43
N PHE A 13 13.49 -38.49 6.34
CA PHE A 13 12.42 -37.96 5.48
C PHE A 13 11.08 -37.96 6.23
N ALA A 14 10.74 -39.00 6.96
CA ALA A 14 9.51 -39.03 7.74
C ALA A 14 9.48 -37.96 8.82
N VAL A 15 10.57 -37.80 9.61
CA VAL A 15 10.69 -36.75 10.63
C VAL A 15 10.62 -35.36 10.02
N GLY A 16 11.30 -35.11 8.88
CA GLY A 16 11.25 -33.84 8.18
C GLY A 16 9.84 -33.53 7.63
N ARG A 17 9.12 -34.56 7.15
CA ARG A 17 7.77 -34.41 6.60
C ARG A 17 6.69 -34.23 7.68
N PHE A 18 6.85 -34.89 8.82
CA PHE A 18 5.90 -34.83 9.95
C PHE A 18 6.18 -33.68 10.91
N SER A 19 7.40 -33.16 11.00
CA SER A 19 7.69 -31.97 11.80
C SER A 19 7.04 -30.68 11.25
N THR A 20 6.61 -30.68 9.98
CA THR A 20 5.83 -29.58 9.41
C THR A 20 4.32 -29.67 9.72
N PHE A 21 3.82 -30.82 10.18
CA PHE A 21 2.41 -31.00 10.55
C PHE A 21 2.07 -30.50 11.97
N GLY A 22 3.06 -30.11 12.76
CA GLY A 22 2.88 -29.61 14.13
C GLY A 22 3.29 -28.14 14.31
N ALA A 23 3.73 -27.46 13.28
CA ALA A 23 3.77 -26.00 13.31
C ALA A 23 2.31 -25.54 13.17
N GLU A 24 1.64 -25.23 14.29
CA GLU A 24 0.46 -24.38 14.26
C GLU A 24 0.89 -23.14 13.50
N GLY A 25 0.48 -23.06 12.22
CA GLY A 25 0.64 -21.84 11.45
C GLY A 25 0.00 -20.73 12.27
N ALA A 26 0.67 -19.61 12.42
CA ALA A 26 0.07 -18.46 13.09
C ALA A 26 -1.37 -18.30 12.56
N ALA A 27 -2.32 -18.16 13.49
CA ALA A 27 -3.74 -18.04 13.10
C ALA A 27 -3.86 -16.94 12.04
N ALA A 28 -4.61 -17.22 10.98
CA ALA A 28 -4.84 -16.24 9.92
C ALA A 28 -5.44 -14.95 10.51
N PRO A 29 -5.04 -13.77 10.00
CA PRO A 29 -5.62 -12.51 10.40
C PRO A 29 -7.15 -12.53 10.31
N THR A 30 -7.82 -11.90 11.28
CA THR A 30 -9.28 -11.76 11.30
C THR A 30 -9.74 -10.58 10.45
N SER A 31 -11.05 -10.48 10.19
CA SER A 31 -11.59 -9.43 9.32
C SER A 31 -11.41 -8.01 9.87
N ASP A 32 -11.26 -7.87 11.17
CA ASP A 32 -11.03 -6.62 11.92
C ASP A 32 -9.55 -6.41 12.29
N SER A 33 -8.66 -7.31 11.86
CA SER A 33 -7.23 -7.18 12.11
C SER A 33 -6.61 -5.98 11.37
N PRO A 34 -5.50 -5.43 11.87
CA PRO A 34 -4.77 -4.37 11.19
C PRO A 34 -4.35 -4.73 9.77
N GLU A 35 -3.95 -5.98 9.54
CA GLU A 35 -3.55 -6.48 8.23
C GLU A 35 -4.70 -6.48 7.23
N ALA A 36 -5.89 -6.92 7.65
CA ALA A 36 -7.06 -6.96 6.79
C ALA A 36 -7.58 -5.54 6.47
N GLY A 37 -7.58 -4.65 7.45
CA GLY A 37 -7.91 -3.24 7.26
C GLY A 37 -6.95 -2.55 6.32
N PHE A 38 -5.65 -2.68 6.57
CA PHE A 38 -4.59 -2.15 5.70
C PHE A 38 -4.72 -2.67 4.26
N ALA A 39 -4.92 -3.98 4.08
CA ALA A 39 -5.04 -4.56 2.75
C ALA A 39 -6.23 -3.98 1.96
N ARG A 40 -7.37 -3.73 2.61
CA ARG A 40 -8.54 -3.12 1.98
C ARG A 40 -8.31 -1.65 1.62
N ASP A 41 -7.83 -0.86 2.59
CA ASP A 41 -7.64 0.57 2.41
C ASP A 41 -6.55 0.86 1.37
N MET A 42 -5.43 0.11 1.41
CA MET A 42 -4.34 0.29 0.45
C MET A 42 -4.68 -0.20 -0.96
N GLN A 43 -5.61 -1.13 -1.14
CA GLN A 43 -6.12 -1.44 -2.49
C GLN A 43 -6.83 -0.23 -3.12
N VAL A 44 -7.65 0.48 -2.35
CA VAL A 44 -8.34 1.70 -2.80
C VAL A 44 -7.33 2.80 -3.07
N HIS A 45 -6.45 3.05 -2.11
CA HIS A 45 -5.40 4.06 -2.19
C HIS A 45 -4.49 3.84 -3.41
N HIS A 46 -3.88 2.67 -3.56
CA HIS A 46 -3.03 2.34 -4.69
C HIS A 46 -3.78 2.37 -6.04
N GLY A 47 -5.08 2.06 -6.03
CA GLY A 47 -5.92 2.19 -7.21
C GLY A 47 -5.90 3.59 -7.81
N GLN A 48 -5.99 4.61 -6.96
CA GLN A 48 -5.94 6.00 -7.41
C GLN A 48 -4.53 6.41 -7.88
N ALA A 49 -3.48 5.97 -7.21
CA ALA A 49 -2.11 6.24 -7.68
C ALA A 49 -1.87 5.67 -9.08
N VAL A 50 -2.31 4.43 -9.32
CA VAL A 50 -2.21 3.79 -10.65
C VAL A 50 -3.00 4.58 -11.69
N GLU A 51 -4.20 5.05 -11.36
CA GLU A 51 -5.03 5.88 -12.23
C GLU A 51 -4.29 7.16 -12.64
N MET A 52 -3.85 7.97 -11.67
CA MET A 52 -3.13 9.22 -11.93
C MET A 52 -1.81 9.00 -12.68
N ALA A 53 -1.05 7.97 -12.30
CA ALA A 53 0.22 7.64 -12.94
C ALA A 53 0.03 7.22 -14.41
N MET A 54 -0.99 6.42 -14.72
CA MET A 54 -1.29 6.01 -16.09
C MET A 54 -1.82 7.15 -16.95
N ASP A 55 -2.53 8.10 -16.36
CA ASP A 55 -2.99 9.30 -17.08
C ASP A 55 -1.80 10.17 -17.51
N ILE A 56 -0.89 10.49 -16.58
CA ILE A 56 0.27 11.31 -16.90
C ILE A 56 1.29 10.56 -17.79
N TYR A 57 1.48 9.26 -17.61
CA TYR A 57 2.34 8.41 -18.44
C TYR A 57 2.03 8.55 -19.94
N ARG A 58 0.73 8.62 -20.27
CA ARG A 58 0.26 8.73 -21.66
C ARG A 58 0.43 10.12 -22.27
N THR A 59 0.52 11.16 -21.46
CA THR A 59 0.40 12.55 -21.91
C THR A 59 1.66 13.39 -21.72
N THR A 60 2.49 13.05 -20.73
CA THR A 60 3.74 13.79 -20.46
C THR A 60 4.72 13.72 -21.62
N GLN A 61 5.44 14.80 -21.86
CA GLN A 61 6.58 14.87 -22.77
C GLN A 61 7.93 14.85 -22.03
N ASN A 62 7.90 14.83 -20.69
CA ASN A 62 9.10 14.74 -19.86
C ASN A 62 9.42 13.25 -19.58
N ASP A 63 10.61 12.82 -19.98
CA ASP A 63 11.01 11.42 -19.88
C ASP A 63 11.18 10.96 -18.43
N ASP A 64 11.66 11.82 -17.52
CA ASP A 64 11.83 11.47 -16.10
C ASP A 64 10.48 11.31 -15.42
N VAL A 65 9.51 12.19 -15.71
CA VAL A 65 8.13 12.05 -15.23
C VAL A 65 7.48 10.79 -15.79
N ARG A 66 7.73 10.44 -17.05
CA ARG A 66 7.21 9.24 -17.69
C ARG A 66 7.74 7.97 -17.03
N VAL A 67 9.05 7.91 -16.77
CA VAL A 67 9.68 6.76 -16.10
C VAL A 67 9.12 6.62 -14.69
N LEU A 68 9.07 7.69 -13.90
CA LEU A 68 8.49 7.68 -12.56
C LEU A 68 7.03 7.21 -12.56
N ALA A 69 6.21 7.73 -13.47
CA ALA A 69 4.81 7.34 -13.58
C ALA A 69 4.64 5.84 -13.90
N TYR A 70 5.49 5.31 -14.78
CA TYR A 70 5.51 3.88 -15.08
C TYR A 70 5.90 3.04 -13.86
N ASP A 71 6.93 3.45 -13.11
CA ASP A 71 7.41 2.75 -11.91
C ASP A 71 6.34 2.74 -10.82
N ILE A 72 5.71 3.89 -10.55
CA ILE A 72 4.58 3.99 -9.61
C ILE A 72 3.43 3.07 -10.05
N ALA A 73 3.01 3.14 -11.32
CA ALA A 73 1.88 2.36 -11.80
C ALA A 73 2.14 0.84 -11.68
N THR A 74 3.31 0.36 -12.06
CA THR A 74 3.66 -1.06 -12.04
C THR A 74 3.85 -1.58 -10.63
N THR A 75 4.58 -0.84 -9.77
CA THR A 75 4.83 -1.23 -8.39
C THR A 75 3.53 -1.27 -7.58
N GLN A 76 2.71 -0.23 -7.67
CA GLN A 76 1.47 -0.17 -6.89
C GLN A 76 0.39 -1.11 -7.43
N SER A 77 0.39 -1.43 -8.74
CA SER A 77 -0.47 -2.50 -9.28
C SER A 77 -0.09 -3.87 -8.73
N ALA A 78 1.21 -4.18 -8.63
CA ALA A 78 1.68 -5.42 -8.05
C ALA A 78 1.30 -5.54 -6.57
N GLN A 79 1.48 -4.48 -5.79
CA GLN A 79 1.08 -4.43 -4.38
C GLN A 79 -0.43 -4.58 -4.21
N ARG A 80 -1.26 -3.97 -5.06
CA ARG A 80 -2.73 -4.19 -5.04
C ARG A 80 -3.09 -5.66 -5.24
N GLY A 81 -2.42 -6.33 -6.17
CA GLY A 81 -2.60 -7.77 -6.40
C GLY A 81 -2.21 -8.60 -5.17
N GLU A 82 -1.15 -8.22 -4.48
CA GLU A 82 -0.72 -8.87 -3.25
C GLU A 82 -1.71 -8.66 -2.10
N PHE A 83 -2.21 -7.45 -1.89
CA PHE A 83 -3.24 -7.15 -0.88
C PHE A 83 -4.54 -7.90 -1.14
N TYR A 84 -4.95 -8.00 -2.41
CA TYR A 84 -6.09 -8.83 -2.81
C TYR A 84 -5.87 -10.30 -2.44
N ASP A 85 -4.71 -10.86 -2.77
CA ASP A 85 -4.35 -12.26 -2.51
C ASP A 85 -4.29 -12.57 -1.01
N TRP A 86 -3.82 -11.63 -0.17
CA TRP A 86 -3.85 -11.83 1.29
C TRP A 86 -5.27 -12.08 1.78
N LEU A 87 -6.23 -11.23 1.42
CA LEU A 87 -7.62 -11.39 1.84
C LEU A 87 -8.22 -12.70 1.32
N VAL A 88 -7.90 -13.10 0.08
CA VAL A 88 -8.31 -14.40 -0.46
C VAL A 88 -7.74 -15.56 0.37
N LYS A 89 -6.44 -15.54 0.66
CA LYS A 89 -5.77 -16.58 1.45
C LYS A 89 -6.29 -16.68 2.88
N TRP A 90 -6.67 -15.55 3.46
CA TRP A 90 -7.26 -15.51 4.81
C TRP A 90 -8.76 -15.83 4.83
N GLY A 91 -9.39 -16.04 3.66
CA GLY A 91 -10.85 -16.29 3.54
C GLY A 91 -11.68 -15.06 3.90
N LEU A 92 -11.13 -13.86 3.71
CA LEU A 92 -11.75 -12.60 4.08
C LEU A 92 -12.36 -11.86 2.87
N PRO A 93 -13.44 -11.08 3.07
CA PRO A 93 -14.01 -10.27 2.01
C PRO A 93 -13.06 -9.13 1.61
N GLN A 94 -13.09 -8.78 0.32
CA GLN A 94 -12.29 -7.70 -0.25
C GLN A 94 -12.70 -6.29 0.20
N SER A 95 -13.90 -6.15 0.70
CA SER A 95 -14.43 -4.91 1.27
C SER A 95 -15.02 -5.18 2.65
N GLY A 96 -15.09 -4.16 3.49
CA GLY A 96 -15.71 -4.28 4.82
C GLY A 96 -14.99 -3.41 5.85
N GLY A 97 -15.73 -3.04 6.86
CA GLY A 97 -15.27 -2.09 7.86
C GLY A 97 -15.20 -0.66 7.31
N PRO A 98 -15.20 0.31 8.22
CA PRO A 98 -15.00 1.71 7.83
C PRO A 98 -13.52 1.99 7.54
N LEU A 99 -13.24 2.87 6.58
CA LEU A 99 -11.89 3.32 6.24
C LEU A 99 -11.10 3.70 7.50
N MET A 100 -9.83 3.31 7.56
CA MET A 100 -8.86 3.65 8.62
C MET A 100 -9.23 3.21 10.05
N ALA A 101 -10.39 2.54 10.28
CA ALA A 101 -10.84 2.15 11.63
C ALA A 101 -9.85 1.20 12.34
N TRP A 102 -9.11 0.41 11.60
CA TRP A 102 -8.08 -0.50 12.12
C TRP A 102 -6.88 0.24 12.75
N MET A 103 -6.71 1.54 12.44
CA MET A 103 -5.63 2.38 12.99
C MET A 103 -5.97 2.96 14.39
N ASP A 104 -7.20 2.83 14.85
CA ASP A 104 -7.64 3.42 16.13
C ASP A 104 -6.80 2.93 17.32
N ALA A 105 -6.39 1.66 17.31
CA ALA A 105 -5.55 1.07 18.35
C ALA A 105 -4.11 1.61 18.36
N ALA A 106 -3.61 2.18 17.24
CA ALA A 106 -2.28 2.79 17.18
C ALA A 106 -2.22 4.19 17.83
N GLY A 107 -3.35 4.74 18.27
CA GLY A 107 -3.42 6.13 18.76
C GLY A 107 -3.13 7.17 17.67
N THR A 108 -3.04 6.73 16.42
CA THR A 108 -2.80 7.55 15.23
C THR A 108 -4.08 8.02 14.57
N SER A 109 -5.20 7.42 14.93
CA SER A 109 -6.51 7.92 14.55
C SER A 109 -6.87 9.12 15.44
N HIS A 110 -7.63 10.02 14.89
CA HIS A 110 -8.29 11.08 15.64
C HIS A 110 -9.40 10.45 16.51
N ALA A 111 -8.98 9.64 17.49
CA ALA A 111 -9.87 9.02 18.47
C ALA A 111 -10.78 10.10 19.01
N HIS A 112 -12.09 9.92 18.79
CA HIS A 112 -13.13 10.85 19.18
C HIS A 112 -13.13 11.04 20.71
N ARG A 113 -12.28 11.93 21.21
CA ARG A 113 -12.38 12.44 22.55
C ARG A 113 -13.56 13.41 22.57
N GLY A 114 -14.69 12.92 23.02
CA GLY A 114 -15.83 13.76 23.38
C GLY A 114 -16.86 14.03 22.27
N GLY A 115 -17.60 13.02 21.82
CA GLY A 115 -18.91 13.22 21.17
C GLY A 115 -18.91 13.79 19.75
N ALA A 116 -17.77 13.95 19.09
CA ALA A 116 -17.71 14.37 17.70
C ALA A 116 -18.17 13.23 16.77
N ALA A 117 -18.91 13.57 15.71
CA ALA A 117 -19.31 12.62 14.70
C ALA A 117 -18.07 12.00 14.02
N ARG A 118 -18.17 10.73 13.63
CA ARG A 118 -17.11 10.09 12.84
C ARG A 118 -16.91 10.84 11.52
N PRO A 119 -15.65 11.02 11.04
CA PRO A 119 -15.38 11.60 9.73
C PRO A 119 -16.10 10.80 8.63
N THR A 120 -16.53 11.49 7.60
CA THR A 120 -17.06 10.88 6.37
C THR A 120 -15.95 10.17 5.59
N ASP A 121 -16.29 9.24 4.70
CA ASP A 121 -15.30 8.58 3.85
C ASP A 121 -14.52 9.59 3.00
N ALA A 122 -15.15 10.67 2.53
CA ALA A 122 -14.47 11.74 1.78
C ALA A 122 -13.41 12.47 2.63
N GLU A 123 -13.72 12.76 3.90
CA GLU A 123 -12.75 13.34 4.84
C GLU A 123 -11.61 12.37 5.14
N LEU A 124 -11.90 11.08 5.30
CA LEU A 124 -10.90 10.04 5.51
C LEU A 124 -10.00 9.88 4.28
N MET A 125 -10.55 9.85 3.06
CA MET A 125 -9.77 9.84 1.83
C MET A 125 -8.84 11.05 1.73
N THR A 126 -9.31 12.24 2.13
CA THR A 126 -8.47 13.45 2.20
C THR A 126 -7.34 13.29 3.21
N GLN A 127 -7.59 12.70 4.39
CA GLN A 127 -6.57 12.39 5.39
C GLN A 127 -5.54 11.37 4.87
N MET A 128 -5.96 10.43 4.04
CA MET A 128 -5.08 9.50 3.33
C MET A 128 -4.28 10.17 2.20
N GLY A 129 -4.39 11.49 2.01
CA GLY A 129 -3.70 12.22 0.94
C GLY A 129 -4.28 11.99 -0.46
N MET A 130 -5.40 11.29 -0.59
CA MET A 130 -6.01 11.00 -1.88
C MET A 130 -6.49 12.28 -2.58
N ALA A 131 -6.40 12.29 -3.89
CA ALA A 131 -6.93 13.37 -4.72
C ALA A 131 -8.46 13.28 -4.81
N SER A 132 -9.13 14.43 -4.83
CA SER A 132 -10.54 14.50 -5.16
C SER A 132 -10.79 14.23 -6.65
N ALA A 133 -12.03 13.89 -7.01
CA ALA A 133 -12.42 13.73 -8.41
C ALA A 133 -12.17 15.00 -9.25
N ASP A 134 -12.41 16.18 -8.65
CA ASP A 134 -12.18 17.46 -9.32
C ASP A 134 -10.67 17.73 -9.55
N GLU A 135 -9.80 17.37 -8.60
CA GLU A 135 -8.35 17.49 -8.78
C GLU A 135 -7.84 16.57 -9.89
N ILE A 136 -8.33 15.34 -9.97
CA ILE A 136 -7.99 14.40 -11.04
C ILE A 136 -8.50 14.92 -12.38
N ALA A 137 -9.73 15.41 -12.43
CA ALA A 137 -10.29 16.01 -13.64
C ALA A 137 -9.51 17.26 -14.09
N ALA A 138 -9.09 18.11 -13.15
CA ALA A 138 -8.25 19.28 -13.44
C ALA A 138 -6.87 18.87 -13.96
N MET A 139 -6.23 17.83 -13.40
CA MET A 139 -4.97 17.29 -13.91
C MET A 139 -5.13 16.78 -15.36
N ARG A 140 -6.19 16.04 -15.66
CA ARG A 140 -6.50 15.51 -17.01
C ARG A 140 -6.75 16.60 -18.04
N ALA A 141 -7.28 17.74 -17.63
CA ALA A 141 -7.56 18.87 -18.52
C ALA A 141 -6.29 19.67 -18.87
N GLN A 142 -5.17 19.42 -18.19
CA GLN A 142 -3.90 20.11 -18.39
C GLN A 142 -3.00 19.34 -19.37
N SER A 143 -1.90 19.99 -19.82
CA SER A 143 -0.88 19.39 -20.68
C SER A 143 0.50 19.97 -20.38
N GLY A 144 1.54 19.29 -20.88
CA GLY A 144 2.94 19.71 -20.72
C GLY A 144 3.34 19.86 -19.24
N THR A 145 4.27 20.77 -18.97
CA THR A 145 4.83 20.99 -17.63
C THR A 145 3.75 21.29 -16.56
N THR A 146 2.64 21.93 -16.92
CA THR A 146 1.54 22.19 -15.97
C THR A 146 0.91 20.88 -15.48
N ALA A 147 0.64 19.95 -16.39
CA ALA A 147 0.12 18.63 -16.02
C ALA A 147 1.13 17.85 -15.18
N ASP A 148 2.40 17.88 -15.57
CA ASP A 148 3.49 17.23 -14.83
C ASP A 148 3.59 17.76 -13.39
N CYS A 149 3.57 19.09 -13.23
CA CYS A 149 3.61 19.75 -11.92
C CYS A 149 2.40 19.37 -11.04
N THR A 150 1.20 19.33 -11.63
CA THR A 150 -0.01 18.93 -10.91
C THR A 150 0.03 17.49 -10.48
N PHE A 151 0.42 16.55 -11.39
CA PHE A 151 0.61 15.15 -11.08
C PHE A 151 1.60 14.96 -9.93
N LEU A 152 2.78 15.55 -10.03
CA LEU A 152 3.81 15.42 -9.00
C LEU A 152 3.33 15.95 -7.65
N GLY A 153 2.58 17.06 -7.63
CA GLY A 153 2.02 17.61 -6.39
C GLY A 153 0.97 16.70 -5.75
N LEU A 154 0.04 16.18 -6.55
CA LEU A 154 -0.98 15.24 -6.08
C LEU A 154 -0.34 13.94 -5.58
N MET A 155 0.64 13.40 -6.30
CA MET A 155 1.29 12.14 -5.97
C MET A 155 2.18 12.26 -4.74
N ILE A 156 2.85 13.39 -4.50
CA ILE A 156 3.56 13.64 -3.23
C ILE A 156 2.60 13.56 -2.05
N ARG A 157 1.48 14.29 -2.10
CA ARG A 157 0.46 14.28 -1.04
C ARG A 157 -0.09 12.88 -0.82
N HIS A 158 -0.35 12.16 -1.90
CA HIS A 158 -0.86 10.79 -1.90
C HIS A 158 0.13 9.84 -1.19
N HIS A 159 1.42 9.91 -1.51
CA HIS A 159 2.46 9.11 -0.86
C HIS A 159 2.64 9.49 0.61
N GLU A 160 2.65 10.79 0.92
CA GLU A 160 2.71 11.26 2.30
C GLU A 160 1.56 10.72 3.15
N GLY A 161 0.37 10.54 2.57
CA GLY A 161 -0.79 9.91 3.23
C GLY A 161 -0.65 8.41 3.49
N ALA A 162 0.09 7.68 2.65
CA ALA A 162 0.32 6.24 2.84
C ALA A 162 1.31 5.92 3.97
N LEU A 163 2.26 6.82 4.25
CA LEU A 163 3.31 6.55 5.25
C LEU A 163 2.74 6.28 6.65
N PRO A 164 1.81 7.09 7.21
CA PRO A 164 1.18 6.79 8.49
C PRO A 164 0.46 5.45 8.52
N MET A 165 -0.21 5.07 7.42
CA MET A 165 -0.90 3.78 7.32
C MET A 165 0.09 2.61 7.40
N ALA A 166 1.17 2.66 6.63
CA ALA A 166 2.22 1.63 6.66
C ALA A 166 2.93 1.59 8.03
N GLN A 167 3.15 2.74 8.68
CA GLN A 167 3.71 2.81 10.02
C GLN A 167 2.77 2.20 11.07
N ALA A 168 1.47 2.48 10.98
CA ALA A 168 0.46 1.89 11.87
C ALA A 168 0.41 0.37 11.74
N LEU A 169 0.44 -0.16 10.50
CA LEU A 169 0.50 -1.61 10.31
C LEU A 169 1.75 -2.22 10.96
N ARG A 170 2.90 -1.57 10.85
CA ARG A 170 4.13 -2.04 11.51
C ARG A 170 4.06 -2.04 13.04
N GLN A 171 3.23 -1.19 13.63
CA GLN A 171 3.05 -1.12 15.08
C GLN A 171 1.99 -2.10 15.59
N LEU A 172 0.94 -2.33 14.82
CA LEU A 172 -0.24 -3.09 15.23
C LEU A 172 -0.29 -4.52 14.67
N GLY A 173 0.33 -4.72 13.50
CA GLY A 173 0.28 -5.99 12.77
C GLY A 173 1.22 -7.04 13.34
N HIS A 174 0.93 -8.30 13.01
CA HIS A 174 1.69 -9.46 13.45
C HIS A 174 2.05 -10.41 12.31
N GLU A 175 1.42 -10.26 11.12
CA GLU A 175 1.68 -11.12 9.97
C GLU A 175 3.01 -10.72 9.30
N PRO A 176 4.02 -11.62 9.23
CA PRO A 176 5.37 -11.24 8.82
C PRO A 176 5.47 -10.68 7.41
N ARG A 177 4.69 -11.21 6.45
CA ARG A 177 4.70 -10.71 5.07
C ARG A 177 4.08 -9.32 4.97
N ALA A 178 2.98 -9.08 5.69
CA ALA A 178 2.34 -7.77 5.74
C ALA A 178 3.27 -6.70 6.33
N LEU A 179 3.99 -7.03 7.41
CA LEU A 179 4.99 -6.15 8.01
C LEU A 179 6.15 -5.84 7.06
N ALA A 180 6.63 -6.85 6.31
CA ALA A 180 7.69 -6.67 5.32
C ALA A 180 7.25 -5.76 4.17
N VAL A 181 6.02 -5.93 3.67
CA VAL A 181 5.46 -5.07 2.62
C VAL A 181 5.25 -3.64 3.13
N ALA A 182 4.72 -3.45 4.33
CA ALA A 182 4.58 -2.13 4.93
C ALA A 182 5.93 -1.40 5.05
N GLN A 183 7.00 -2.12 5.43
CA GLN A 183 8.36 -1.56 5.43
C GLN A 183 8.82 -1.16 4.02
N GLY A 184 8.52 -1.99 3.01
CA GLY A 184 8.81 -1.70 1.60
C GLY A 184 8.06 -0.45 1.12
N VAL A 185 6.77 -0.32 1.45
CA VAL A 185 5.96 0.87 1.13
C VAL A 185 6.60 2.13 1.71
N ILE A 186 7.00 2.12 3.00
CA ILE A 186 7.66 3.26 3.63
C ILE A 186 8.95 3.64 2.88
N ALA A 187 9.82 2.66 2.59
CA ALA A 187 11.11 2.91 1.95
C ALA A 187 10.94 3.46 0.52
N THR A 188 10.12 2.79 -0.29
CA THR A 188 9.92 3.16 -1.70
C THR A 188 9.21 4.50 -1.82
N GLN A 189 8.09 4.70 -1.11
CA GLN A 189 7.33 5.94 -1.24
C GLN A 189 8.06 7.15 -0.65
N SER A 190 8.89 6.98 0.39
CA SER A 190 9.75 8.07 0.85
C SER A 190 10.77 8.49 -0.22
N ALA A 191 11.41 7.53 -0.88
CA ALA A 191 12.35 7.82 -1.96
C ALA A 191 11.66 8.48 -3.18
N GLU A 192 10.45 8.01 -3.53
CA GLU A 192 9.66 8.60 -4.60
C GLU A 192 9.20 10.03 -4.28
N ILE A 193 8.85 10.34 -3.02
CA ILE A 193 8.56 11.72 -2.55
C ILE A 193 9.76 12.63 -2.80
N ASP A 194 10.97 12.20 -2.43
CA ASP A 194 12.18 13.00 -2.61
C ASP A 194 12.49 13.22 -4.10
N LEU A 195 12.32 12.18 -4.93
CA LEU A 195 12.46 12.28 -6.38
C LEU A 195 11.43 13.25 -6.98
N MET A 196 10.16 13.13 -6.60
CA MET A 196 9.10 14.03 -7.08
C MET A 196 9.34 15.48 -6.68
N LYS A 197 9.81 15.73 -5.46
CA LYS A 197 10.20 17.08 -5.02
C LYS A 197 11.35 17.65 -5.86
N SER A 198 12.34 16.82 -6.18
CA SER A 198 13.45 17.20 -7.07
C SER A 198 12.97 17.52 -8.49
N LEU A 199 12.12 16.68 -9.06
CA LEU A 199 11.53 16.90 -10.39
C LEU A 199 10.71 18.19 -10.43
N ARG A 200 9.87 18.45 -9.42
CA ARG A 200 9.12 19.71 -9.31
C ARG A 200 10.03 20.93 -9.31
N ALA A 201 11.11 20.87 -8.54
CA ALA A 201 12.11 21.95 -8.51
C ALA A 201 12.76 22.15 -9.88
N GLY A 202 13.18 21.06 -10.56
CA GLY A 202 13.78 21.10 -11.88
C GLY A 202 12.84 21.63 -12.98
N LEU A 203 11.54 21.36 -12.86
CA LEU A 203 10.51 21.86 -13.79
C LEU A 203 10.05 23.29 -13.50
N GLY A 204 10.48 23.90 -12.39
CA GLY A 204 10.03 25.23 -11.96
C GLY A 204 8.56 25.27 -11.55
N CYS A 205 8.05 24.16 -11.01
CA CYS A 205 6.67 24.12 -10.51
C CYS A 205 6.48 25.12 -9.37
N ALA A 206 5.34 25.82 -9.37
CA ALA A 206 4.98 26.67 -8.24
C ALA A 206 4.89 25.85 -6.94
N ILE A 207 5.33 26.46 -5.82
CA ILE A 207 5.31 25.88 -4.49
C ILE A 207 3.86 25.81 -3.99
#